data_375fe10076132cae0466e117b7cf5325
#
_entry.id   375fe10076132cae0466e117b7cf5325
#
_cell.length_a   1.000
_cell.length_b   1.000
_cell.length_c   1.000
_cell.angle_alpha   90.00
_cell.angle_beta   90.00
_cell.angle_gamma   90.00
#
_symmetry.space_group_name_H-M   'P 1'
#
loop_
_entity.id
_entity.type
_entity.pdbx_description
1 polymer ?
#
loop_
_entity_poly.entity_id
_entity_poly.type
_entity_poly.pdbx_seq_one_letter_code
_entity_poly.pdbx_strand_id
1 'polypeptide(L)'
;MTDTVLIVGAGPSGLVLALSLIKNGVPVRIIDKERSNYKVGQKGSGVHPRTMEVYKLLGVLPDILKESGVSHPLIMYDSDGVSVKVRMPMSEELESTPDRPIINPILLGQDAHEEILRNYLAKFGCVVETGTELVSFEQSPDHVTTHLLKWNDANEQVPETAEVAWLIGTDGGKSTVRKQLGLTFMGETKSAERWVVGDIQINNSPLDQSAWHVWGDASSRTVSLRPYLKPGDDRYYVIAAGPDLNRERMASGREGFIEEFRKVSKRNDINFGKVIFLSQFQVNVRMVNKFGVGRVFVAGDAAHVHSPTGGQGINTGVLDSNNLAWKLALVHKHLAPPSLLETYNAERLPVVAAMLECTTELFNKTFTRTDDNHTGWFRGYILRQFGVTYRGSPIVVDETNPGDEAVDPYRSGLDGSVQGGDRAPEAPGLVKADGGKVALFDSFGPAHHTVLVFSDDLKVHVGVLDTLKSYSSALVKPIIILPKNSAVKAEGDMLRDEEGYAFKHYNVEESTSLVVVVRPDGVVGARLNAAEGLKLYFQPIFL
;
A
#
# COMPACT_ATOMS: atom_id res chain seq x y z
N MET A 1 32.41 -7.30 3.22
CA MET A 1 31.38 -6.26 3.15
C MET A 1 30.07 -6.93 3.51
N THR A 2 29.33 -6.35 4.41
CA THR A 2 28.01 -6.87 4.78
C THR A 2 27.04 -6.62 3.64
N ASP A 3 26.40 -7.67 3.17
CA ASP A 3 25.54 -7.67 1.97
C ASP A 3 24.04 -7.65 2.38
N THR A 4 23.75 -7.28 3.62
CA THR A 4 22.40 -7.39 4.19
C THR A 4 21.70 -6.03 4.29
N VAL A 5 20.43 -5.98 3.94
CA VAL A 5 19.54 -4.85 4.23
C VAL A 5 18.84 -5.10 5.55
N LEU A 6 18.99 -4.18 6.52
CA LEU A 6 18.27 -4.22 7.78
C LEU A 6 16.98 -3.41 7.68
N ILE A 7 15.85 -4.05 7.99
CA ILE A 7 14.53 -3.42 8.09
C ILE A 7 14.12 -3.38 9.57
N VAL A 8 13.83 -2.19 10.08
CA VAL A 8 13.42 -1.96 11.47
C VAL A 8 11.92 -1.72 11.53
N GLY A 9 11.21 -2.67 12.12
CA GLY A 9 9.75 -2.69 12.22
C GLY A 9 9.11 -3.67 11.24
N ALA A 10 8.42 -4.68 11.77
CA ALA A 10 7.72 -5.72 11.01
C ALA A 10 6.21 -5.46 10.90
N GLY A 11 5.82 -4.20 10.65
CA GLY A 11 4.48 -3.83 10.19
C GLY A 11 4.28 -4.12 8.70
N PRO A 12 3.09 -3.82 8.14
CA PRO A 12 2.79 -4.11 6.74
C PRO A 12 3.82 -3.56 5.74
N SER A 13 4.29 -2.31 5.94
CA SER A 13 5.30 -1.68 5.09
C SER A 13 6.63 -2.45 5.13
N GLY A 14 7.11 -2.79 6.34
CA GLY A 14 8.37 -3.53 6.50
C GLY A 14 8.32 -4.93 5.90
N LEU A 15 7.21 -5.64 6.11
CA LEU A 15 7.01 -6.99 5.58
C LEU A 15 6.92 -7.01 4.04
N VAL A 16 6.22 -6.04 3.44
CA VAL A 16 6.15 -5.88 1.98
C VAL A 16 7.52 -5.52 1.41
N LEU A 17 8.26 -4.61 2.04
CA LEU A 17 9.61 -4.26 1.63
C LEU A 17 10.55 -5.47 1.67
N ALA A 18 10.51 -6.22 2.78
CA ALA A 18 11.31 -7.43 2.95
C ALA A 18 11.02 -8.46 1.85
N LEU A 19 9.73 -8.74 1.61
CA LEU A 19 9.32 -9.69 0.57
C LEU A 19 9.72 -9.24 -0.84
N SER A 20 9.57 -7.94 -1.13
CA SER A 20 9.97 -7.36 -2.42
C SER A 20 11.48 -7.46 -2.64
N LEU A 21 12.30 -7.14 -1.63
CA LEU A 21 13.76 -7.25 -1.69
C LEU A 21 14.23 -8.70 -1.86
N ILE A 22 13.64 -9.64 -1.11
CA ILE A 22 13.96 -11.07 -1.21
C ILE A 22 13.63 -11.61 -2.61
N LYS A 23 12.48 -11.24 -3.17
CA LYS A 23 12.12 -11.61 -4.56
C LYS A 23 13.06 -11.00 -5.59
N ASN A 24 13.72 -9.91 -5.25
CA ASN A 24 14.83 -9.33 -6.01
C ASN A 24 16.19 -9.99 -5.70
N GLY A 25 16.26 -11.03 -4.86
CA GLY A 25 17.50 -11.72 -4.51
C GLY A 25 18.43 -10.88 -3.61
N VAL A 26 17.90 -9.98 -2.80
CA VAL A 26 18.65 -9.17 -1.82
C VAL A 26 18.52 -9.81 -0.44
N PRO A 27 19.61 -10.07 0.27
CA PRO A 27 19.57 -10.56 1.65
C PRO A 27 18.93 -9.54 2.60
N VAL A 28 17.97 -10.00 3.39
CA VAL A 28 17.21 -9.14 4.31
C VAL A 28 17.27 -9.69 5.73
N ARG A 29 17.52 -8.79 6.68
CA ARG A 29 17.28 -8.97 8.10
C ARG A 29 16.15 -8.05 8.50
N ILE A 30 15.09 -8.57 9.11
CA ILE A 30 13.95 -7.78 9.58
C ILE A 30 13.76 -7.98 11.08
N ILE A 31 13.72 -6.89 11.83
CA ILE A 31 13.59 -6.88 13.30
C ILE A 31 12.32 -6.16 13.74
N ASP A 32 11.77 -6.58 14.87
CA ASP A 32 10.68 -5.86 15.56
C ASP A 32 10.92 -5.88 17.07
N LYS A 33 10.75 -4.73 17.73
CA LYS A 33 10.92 -4.61 19.17
C LYS A 33 9.86 -5.36 19.98
N GLU A 34 8.69 -5.60 19.39
CA GLU A 34 7.64 -6.41 20.02
C GLU A 34 8.14 -7.85 20.18
N ARG A 35 7.91 -8.42 21.38
CA ARG A 35 8.40 -9.75 21.73
C ARG A 35 7.58 -10.89 21.15
N SER A 36 6.44 -10.60 20.59
CA SER A 36 5.52 -11.58 20.01
C SER A 36 5.20 -11.19 18.56
N ASN A 37 5.17 -12.19 17.70
CA ASN A 37 4.64 -12.04 16.34
C ASN A 37 3.12 -11.79 16.33
N TYR A 38 2.43 -12.04 17.43
CA TYR A 38 1.02 -11.75 17.58
C TYR A 38 0.81 -10.31 18.00
N LYS A 39 0.59 -9.44 17.02
CA LYS A 39 0.05 -8.11 17.31
C LYS A 39 -1.42 -8.27 17.66
N VAL A 40 -1.79 -7.75 18.82
CA VAL A 40 -3.17 -7.82 19.31
C VAL A 40 -4.00 -6.77 18.56
N GLY A 41 -5.03 -7.23 17.84
CA GLY A 41 -6.08 -6.40 17.28
C GLY A 41 -5.90 -5.90 15.86
N GLN A 42 -7.02 -5.46 15.26
CA GLN A 42 -7.09 -5.06 13.85
C GLN A 42 -6.31 -3.79 13.52
N LYS A 43 -6.21 -2.82 14.41
CA LYS A 43 -5.64 -1.46 14.22
C LYS A 43 -6.11 -0.77 12.94
N GLY A 44 -5.75 -1.29 11.76
CA GLY A 44 -6.22 -0.91 10.44
C GLY A 44 -6.75 -2.13 9.67
N SER A 45 -7.65 -1.95 8.71
CA SER A 45 -8.26 -3.08 8.00
C SER A 45 -8.62 -2.81 6.54
N GLY A 46 -8.65 -1.56 6.09
CA GLY A 46 -8.96 -1.26 4.69
C GLY A 46 -7.78 -1.56 3.77
N VAL A 47 -7.97 -2.45 2.80
CA VAL A 47 -6.99 -2.71 1.72
C VAL A 47 -7.60 -2.22 0.42
N HIS A 48 -6.92 -1.25 -0.20
CA HIS A 48 -7.40 -0.59 -1.41
C HIS A 48 -6.94 -1.31 -2.69
N PRO A 49 -7.65 -1.11 -3.82
CA PRO A 49 -7.39 -1.80 -5.08
C PRO A 49 -5.93 -1.71 -5.55
N ARG A 50 -5.31 -0.53 -5.50
CA ARG A 50 -3.91 -0.37 -5.93
C ARG A 50 -2.94 -1.20 -5.08
N THR A 51 -3.20 -1.33 -3.79
CA THR A 51 -2.43 -2.20 -2.88
C THR A 51 -2.60 -3.67 -3.25
N MET A 52 -3.82 -4.09 -3.63
CA MET A 52 -4.06 -5.46 -4.08
C MET A 52 -3.34 -5.79 -5.40
N GLU A 53 -3.16 -4.82 -6.28
CA GLU A 53 -2.30 -5.00 -7.47
C GLU A 53 -0.83 -5.24 -7.08
N VAL A 54 -0.31 -4.53 -6.08
CA VAL A 54 1.03 -4.82 -5.53
C VAL A 54 1.09 -6.23 -4.96
N TYR A 55 0.04 -6.67 -4.27
CA TYR A 55 -0.03 -8.05 -3.76
C TYR A 55 -0.13 -9.09 -4.88
N LYS A 56 -0.74 -8.77 -6.02
CA LYS A 56 -0.71 -9.62 -7.20
C LYS A 56 0.72 -9.74 -7.73
N LEU A 57 1.45 -8.63 -7.89
CA LEU A 57 2.86 -8.65 -8.32
C LEU A 57 3.76 -9.46 -7.38
N LEU A 58 3.47 -9.42 -6.07
CA LEU A 58 4.19 -10.19 -5.06
C LEU A 58 3.73 -11.64 -4.93
N GLY A 59 2.63 -12.01 -5.60
CA GLY A 59 2.05 -13.36 -5.56
C GLY A 59 1.38 -13.73 -4.24
N VAL A 60 1.01 -12.74 -3.40
CA VAL A 60 0.35 -12.97 -2.11
C VAL A 60 -1.16 -12.73 -2.15
N LEU A 61 -1.68 -12.14 -3.23
CA LEU A 61 -3.08 -11.74 -3.37
C LEU A 61 -4.09 -12.87 -3.11
N PRO A 62 -3.89 -14.12 -3.57
CA PRO A 62 -4.86 -15.19 -3.32
C PRO A 62 -5.11 -15.45 -1.84
N ASP A 63 -4.06 -15.45 -1.01
CA ASP A 63 -4.19 -15.67 0.44
C ASP A 63 -4.77 -14.45 1.14
N ILE A 64 -4.48 -13.23 0.65
CA ILE A 64 -5.12 -11.99 1.11
C ILE A 64 -6.63 -12.03 0.86
N LEU A 65 -7.07 -12.39 -0.35
CA LEU A 65 -8.49 -12.45 -0.70
C LEU A 65 -9.23 -13.53 0.08
N LYS A 66 -8.60 -14.68 0.32
CA LYS A 66 -9.16 -15.78 1.10
C LYS A 66 -9.51 -15.40 2.54
N GLU A 67 -8.69 -14.55 3.17
CA GLU A 67 -8.85 -14.13 4.57
C GLU A 67 -9.58 -12.79 4.72
N SER A 68 -9.87 -12.11 3.60
CA SER A 68 -10.55 -10.81 3.59
C SER A 68 -12.07 -10.93 3.52
N GLY A 69 -12.73 -9.81 3.83
CA GLY A 69 -14.17 -9.64 3.64
C GLY A 69 -14.50 -8.37 2.87
N VAL A 70 -15.76 -8.23 2.50
CA VAL A 70 -16.27 -7.04 1.81
C VAL A 70 -16.44 -5.86 2.76
N SER A 71 -16.47 -4.66 2.21
CA SER A 71 -16.78 -3.46 2.99
C SER A 71 -18.23 -3.50 3.49
N HIS A 72 -18.42 -3.31 4.79
CA HIS A 72 -19.73 -3.30 5.40
C HIS A 72 -20.44 -1.95 5.19
N PRO A 73 -21.76 -1.93 4.91
CA PRO A 73 -22.55 -0.72 4.96
C PRO A 73 -22.59 -0.15 6.38
N LEU A 74 -22.76 1.15 6.48
CA LEU A 74 -22.92 1.86 7.73
C LEU A 74 -24.38 1.88 8.13
N ILE A 75 -24.70 1.58 9.39
CA ILE A 75 -26.01 1.79 10.01
C ILE A 75 -25.85 2.81 11.13
N MET A 76 -26.54 3.94 11.01
CA MET A 76 -26.64 4.93 12.09
C MET A 76 -28.00 4.81 12.77
N TYR A 77 -28.01 4.94 14.08
CA TYR A 77 -29.21 4.80 14.91
C TYR A 77 -29.71 6.14 15.43
N ASP A 78 -31.03 6.23 15.65
CA ASP A 78 -31.64 7.34 16.37
C ASP A 78 -31.26 7.35 17.86
N SER A 79 -31.70 8.36 18.58
CA SER A 79 -31.39 8.56 20.00
C SER A 79 -31.89 7.47 20.93
N ASP A 80 -32.82 6.61 20.47
CA ASP A 80 -33.28 5.41 21.17
C ASP A 80 -32.28 4.24 21.11
N GLY A 81 -31.30 4.31 20.20
CA GLY A 81 -30.27 3.32 19.99
C GLY A 81 -30.70 2.06 19.23
N VAL A 82 -31.97 1.99 18.79
CA VAL A 82 -32.56 0.81 18.13
C VAL A 82 -33.09 1.15 16.75
N SER A 83 -33.80 2.27 16.61
CA SER A 83 -34.39 2.73 15.35
C SER A 83 -33.27 3.13 14.38
N VAL A 84 -33.33 2.58 13.16
CA VAL A 84 -32.35 2.89 12.11
C VAL A 84 -32.67 4.26 11.52
N LYS A 85 -31.77 5.21 11.70
CA LYS A 85 -31.85 6.55 11.10
C LYS A 85 -31.36 6.54 9.65
N VAL A 86 -30.23 5.90 9.40
CA VAL A 86 -29.58 5.84 8.09
C VAL A 86 -28.94 4.47 7.88
N ARG A 87 -29.10 3.92 6.66
CA ARG A 87 -28.28 2.81 6.16
C ARG A 87 -27.69 3.22 4.82
N MET A 88 -26.37 3.21 4.72
CA MET A 88 -25.66 3.67 3.52
C MET A 88 -24.40 2.85 3.27
N PRO A 89 -24.00 2.64 2.01
CA PRO A 89 -22.68 2.05 1.71
C PRO A 89 -21.58 3.02 2.13
N MET A 90 -20.44 2.50 2.58
CA MET A 90 -19.26 3.31 2.88
C MET A 90 -18.49 3.72 1.62
N SER A 91 -18.63 2.97 0.54
CA SER A 91 -18.10 3.29 -0.79
C SER A 91 -19.06 2.75 -1.84
N GLU A 92 -19.04 3.33 -3.00
CA GLU A 92 -19.73 2.77 -4.16
C GLU A 92 -19.14 1.39 -4.49
N GLU A 93 -20.03 0.41 -4.69
CA GLU A 93 -19.64 -0.89 -5.24
C GLU A 93 -19.64 -0.76 -6.77
N LEU A 94 -18.48 -1.01 -7.37
CA LEU A 94 -18.29 -0.87 -8.81
C LEU A 94 -18.13 -2.24 -9.45
N GLU A 95 -18.63 -2.36 -10.67
CA GLU A 95 -18.36 -3.53 -11.50
C GLU A 95 -16.90 -3.50 -11.97
N SER A 96 -16.26 -4.67 -11.92
CA SER A 96 -14.90 -4.85 -12.42
C SER A 96 -14.84 -4.58 -13.92
N THR A 97 -13.79 -3.88 -14.34
CA THR A 97 -13.51 -3.62 -15.74
C THR A 97 -12.25 -4.38 -16.18
N PRO A 98 -12.07 -4.67 -17.47
CA PRO A 98 -10.88 -5.38 -17.94
C PRO A 98 -9.56 -4.72 -17.53
N ASP A 99 -9.50 -3.37 -17.50
CA ASP A 99 -8.33 -2.62 -17.05
C ASP A 99 -8.18 -2.59 -15.51
N ARG A 100 -9.26 -2.80 -14.76
CA ARG A 100 -9.33 -2.74 -13.29
C ARG A 100 -10.13 -3.93 -12.74
N PRO A 101 -9.60 -5.16 -12.85
CA PRO A 101 -10.31 -6.37 -12.39
C PRO A 101 -10.49 -6.40 -10.87
N ILE A 102 -9.67 -5.65 -10.13
CA ILE A 102 -9.72 -5.51 -8.67
C ILE A 102 -10.08 -4.05 -8.38
N ILE A 103 -11.37 -3.73 -8.35
CA ILE A 103 -11.80 -2.32 -8.28
C ILE A 103 -12.38 -1.92 -6.91
N ASN A 104 -12.88 -2.87 -6.12
CA ASN A 104 -13.48 -2.57 -4.82
C ASN A 104 -12.49 -2.81 -3.68
N PRO A 105 -12.49 -1.95 -2.64
CA PRO A 105 -11.68 -2.19 -1.45
C PRO A 105 -12.20 -3.40 -0.68
N ILE A 106 -11.29 -4.07 0.00
CA ILE A 106 -11.60 -5.18 0.91
C ILE A 106 -11.23 -4.80 2.34
N LEU A 107 -11.73 -5.59 3.28
CA LEU A 107 -11.37 -5.49 4.68
C LEU A 107 -10.52 -6.71 5.08
N LEU A 108 -9.36 -6.45 5.68
CA LEU A 108 -8.49 -7.46 6.28
C LEU A 108 -7.80 -6.84 7.48
N GLY A 109 -7.98 -7.41 8.67
CA GLY A 109 -7.31 -6.92 9.88
C GLY A 109 -5.80 -6.91 9.73
N GLN A 110 -5.13 -5.90 10.27
CA GLN A 110 -3.68 -5.77 10.17
C GLN A 110 -2.94 -6.99 10.75
N ASP A 111 -3.49 -7.62 11.79
CA ASP A 111 -2.99 -8.84 12.41
C ASP A 111 -2.92 -10.01 11.41
N ALA A 112 -4.03 -10.32 10.73
CA ALA A 112 -4.09 -11.35 9.69
C ALA A 112 -3.23 -10.99 8.47
N HIS A 113 -3.23 -9.72 8.09
CA HIS A 113 -2.41 -9.20 7.00
C HIS A 113 -0.91 -9.43 7.24
N GLU A 114 -0.41 -9.06 8.42
CA GLU A 114 0.98 -9.28 8.82
C GLU A 114 1.32 -10.77 8.92
N GLU A 115 0.40 -11.61 9.38
CA GLU A 115 0.60 -13.07 9.46
C GLU A 115 0.80 -13.68 8.07
N ILE A 116 -0.04 -13.32 7.10
CA ILE A 116 0.09 -13.78 5.70
C ILE A 116 1.48 -13.40 5.16
N LEU A 117 1.88 -12.15 5.30
CA LEU A 117 3.16 -11.66 4.79
C LEU A 117 4.36 -12.35 5.47
N ARG A 118 4.31 -12.58 6.78
CA ARG A 118 5.34 -13.35 7.52
C ARG A 118 5.44 -14.78 7.01
N ASN A 119 4.30 -15.43 6.74
CA ASN A 119 4.28 -16.79 6.20
C ASN A 119 4.92 -16.86 4.81
N TYR A 120 4.75 -15.82 3.98
CA TYR A 120 5.45 -15.72 2.70
C TYR A 120 6.96 -15.50 2.86
N LEU A 121 7.40 -14.65 3.78
CA LEU A 121 8.82 -14.47 4.09
C LEU A 121 9.47 -15.77 4.57
N ALA A 122 8.79 -16.54 5.42
CA ALA A 122 9.27 -17.82 5.92
C ALA A 122 9.53 -18.83 4.79
N LYS A 123 8.76 -18.81 3.69
CA LYS A 123 9.01 -19.65 2.49
C LYS A 123 10.39 -19.40 1.86
N PHE A 124 10.97 -18.22 2.08
CA PHE A 124 12.30 -17.83 1.62
C PHE A 124 13.36 -17.92 2.74
N GLY A 125 13.02 -18.51 3.88
CA GLY A 125 13.94 -18.62 5.02
C GLY A 125 14.14 -17.34 5.82
N CYS A 126 13.37 -16.28 5.55
CA CYS A 126 13.42 -15.01 6.28
C CYS A 126 12.36 -15.00 7.39
N VAL A 127 12.81 -14.86 8.63
CA VAL A 127 11.96 -14.82 9.82
C VAL A 127 12.16 -13.48 10.52
N VAL A 128 11.08 -12.87 10.99
CA VAL A 128 11.14 -11.64 11.78
C VAL A 128 11.81 -11.93 13.13
N GLU A 129 12.87 -11.20 13.44
CA GLU A 129 13.52 -11.22 14.75
C GLU A 129 12.72 -10.36 15.73
N THR A 130 11.82 -10.97 16.47
CA THR A 130 11.02 -10.30 17.51
C THR A 130 11.85 -10.04 18.77
N GLY A 131 11.42 -9.03 19.57
CA GLY A 131 12.14 -8.65 20.77
C GLY A 131 13.51 -8.03 20.46
N THR A 132 13.71 -7.52 19.24
CA THR A 132 14.96 -6.88 18.81
C THR A 132 14.67 -5.43 18.44
N GLU A 133 15.28 -4.50 19.16
CA GLU A 133 15.08 -3.05 19.03
C GLU A 133 16.34 -2.36 18.49
N LEU A 134 16.18 -1.46 17.52
CA LEU A 134 17.24 -0.54 17.11
C LEU A 134 17.34 0.59 18.14
N VAL A 135 18.51 0.73 18.76
CA VAL A 135 18.82 1.80 19.71
C VAL A 135 19.43 3.00 19.00
N SER A 136 20.47 2.74 18.20
CA SER A 136 21.19 3.77 17.44
C SER A 136 21.87 3.18 16.21
N PHE A 137 22.33 4.08 15.34
CA PHE A 137 23.15 3.73 14.20
C PHE A 137 24.09 4.87 13.81
N GLU A 138 25.19 4.52 13.17
CA GLU A 138 26.08 5.43 12.45
C GLU A 138 26.18 4.97 11.00
N GLN A 139 26.23 5.92 10.05
CA GLN A 139 26.43 5.57 8.64
C GLN A 139 27.77 6.06 8.11
N SER A 140 28.40 5.24 7.29
CA SER A 140 29.56 5.53 6.49
C SER A 140 29.21 5.54 4.99
N PRO A 141 30.11 5.90 4.09
CA PRO A 141 29.87 5.76 2.65
C PRO A 141 29.54 4.33 2.21
N ASP A 142 30.05 3.31 2.91
CA ASP A 142 30.02 1.91 2.47
C ASP A 142 29.02 1.04 3.26
N HIS A 143 28.69 1.38 4.50
CA HIS A 143 27.81 0.60 5.38
C HIS A 143 27.14 1.45 6.44
N VAL A 144 26.24 0.82 7.18
CA VAL A 144 25.61 1.36 8.38
C VAL A 144 25.95 0.44 9.55
N THR A 145 26.55 0.99 10.60
CA THR A 145 26.76 0.31 11.88
C THR A 145 25.52 0.50 12.75
N THR A 146 24.92 -0.58 13.20
CA THR A 146 23.68 -0.56 13.99
C THR A 146 23.89 -1.13 15.37
N HIS A 147 23.32 -0.48 16.39
CA HIS A 147 23.34 -0.92 17.78
C HIS A 147 21.94 -1.38 18.16
N LEU A 148 21.82 -2.65 18.48
CA LEU A 148 20.56 -3.34 18.75
C LEU A 148 20.52 -3.79 20.21
N LEU A 149 19.32 -3.89 20.76
CA LEU A 149 19.03 -4.60 22.02
C LEU A 149 18.10 -5.77 21.71
N LYS A 150 18.53 -6.98 22.07
CA LYS A 150 17.81 -8.21 21.83
C LYS A 150 17.45 -8.90 23.13
N TRP A 151 16.21 -9.34 23.27
CA TRP A 151 15.82 -10.22 24.38
C TRP A 151 16.31 -11.64 24.14
N ASN A 152 17.03 -12.20 25.11
CA ASN A 152 17.46 -13.61 25.12
C ASN A 152 16.41 -14.51 25.81
N ASP A 153 16.65 -15.82 25.77
CA ASP A 153 15.79 -16.83 26.39
C ASP A 153 15.73 -16.72 27.92
N ALA A 154 16.75 -16.10 28.54
CA ALA A 154 16.79 -15.80 29.97
C ALA A 154 15.99 -14.54 30.35
N ASN A 155 15.28 -13.93 29.39
CA ASN A 155 14.51 -12.70 29.58
C ASN A 155 15.38 -11.48 29.97
N GLU A 156 16.59 -11.41 29.40
CA GLU A 156 17.52 -10.31 29.57
C GLU A 156 17.74 -9.59 28.23
N GLN A 157 18.00 -8.28 28.30
CA GLN A 157 18.38 -7.51 27.11
C GLN A 157 19.89 -7.60 26.88
N VAL A 158 20.29 -8.11 25.73
CA VAL A 158 21.68 -8.26 25.32
C VAL A 158 21.97 -7.29 24.17
N PRO A 159 23.03 -6.47 24.27
CA PRO A 159 23.43 -5.58 23.18
C PRO A 159 24.05 -6.39 22.03
N GLU A 160 23.74 -5.95 20.81
CA GLU A 160 24.34 -6.47 19.57
C GLU A 160 24.76 -5.28 18.71
N THR A 161 25.97 -5.35 18.13
CA THR A 161 26.41 -4.42 17.08
C THR A 161 26.49 -5.18 15.76
N ALA A 162 25.84 -4.66 14.72
CA ALA A 162 25.85 -5.26 13.40
C ALA A 162 26.12 -4.21 12.32
N GLU A 163 26.92 -4.58 11.32
CA GLU A 163 27.11 -3.79 10.12
C GLU A 163 26.16 -4.28 9.02
N VAL A 164 25.52 -3.37 8.32
CA VAL A 164 24.56 -3.66 7.24
C VAL A 164 24.80 -2.73 6.05
N ALA A 165 24.47 -3.19 4.85
CA ALA A 165 24.63 -2.38 3.64
C ALA A 165 23.67 -1.18 3.62
N TRP A 166 22.44 -1.39 4.05
CA TRP A 166 21.36 -0.40 4.08
C TRP A 166 20.50 -0.58 5.32
N LEU A 167 19.95 0.53 5.83
CA LEU A 167 19.02 0.56 6.97
C LEU A 167 17.70 1.20 6.56
N ILE A 168 16.57 0.49 6.74
CA ILE A 168 15.25 1.01 6.39
C ILE A 168 14.36 1.04 7.64
N GLY A 169 13.93 2.26 8.03
CA GLY A 169 12.99 2.47 9.13
C GLY A 169 11.54 2.31 8.66
N THR A 170 10.87 1.30 9.17
CA THR A 170 9.42 1.06 9.08
C THR A 170 8.84 0.92 10.49
N ASP A 171 9.46 1.59 11.45
CA ASP A 171 9.30 1.48 12.90
C ASP A 171 8.19 2.40 13.47
N GLY A 172 7.29 2.83 12.58
CA GLY A 172 6.05 3.50 12.95
C GLY A 172 6.19 4.98 13.32
N GLY A 173 5.08 5.60 13.74
CA GLY A 173 4.99 7.06 13.97
C GLY A 173 5.97 7.61 15.01
N LYS A 174 6.49 6.78 15.92
CA LYS A 174 7.52 7.15 16.91
C LYS A 174 8.94 6.83 16.45
N SER A 175 9.15 6.57 15.18
CA SER A 175 10.38 6.08 14.55
C SER A 175 11.69 6.59 15.17
N THR A 176 12.53 5.66 15.57
CA THR A 176 13.91 5.89 16.02
C THR A 176 14.80 6.25 14.83
N VAL A 177 14.62 5.55 13.69
CA VAL A 177 15.38 5.81 12.45
C VAL A 177 15.18 7.25 11.98
N ARG A 178 13.92 7.70 11.83
CA ARG A 178 13.60 9.08 11.44
C ARG A 178 14.27 10.10 12.33
N LYS A 179 14.15 9.93 13.66
CA LYS A 179 14.70 10.87 14.64
C LYS A 179 16.21 10.98 14.57
N GLN A 180 16.90 9.85 14.45
CA GLN A 180 18.37 9.83 14.39
C GLN A 180 18.92 10.34 13.05
N LEU A 181 18.17 10.17 11.95
CA LEU A 181 18.47 10.84 10.69
C LEU A 181 18.31 12.37 10.75
N GLY A 182 17.74 12.92 11.82
CA GLY A 182 17.43 14.33 11.93
C GLY A 182 16.37 14.82 10.93
N LEU A 183 15.52 13.92 10.42
CA LEU A 183 14.45 14.29 9.50
C LEU A 183 13.38 15.08 10.26
N THR A 184 12.94 16.19 9.67
CA THR A 184 11.80 16.93 10.21
C THR A 184 10.54 16.10 10.06
N PHE A 185 9.60 16.26 11.00
CA PHE A 185 8.29 15.61 10.93
C PHE A 185 7.22 16.70 10.98
N MET A 186 7.04 17.33 9.82
CA MET A 186 6.20 18.52 9.67
C MET A 186 4.72 18.17 9.69
N GLY A 187 3.91 19.05 10.27
CA GLY A 187 2.47 18.87 10.39
C GLY A 187 1.96 19.17 11.79
N GLU A 188 0.74 18.75 12.07
CA GLU A 188 0.05 19.05 13.30
C GLU A 188 -0.40 17.80 14.06
N THR A 189 -0.52 17.95 15.36
CA THR A 189 -1.22 17.02 16.24
C THR A 189 -2.55 17.64 16.60
N LYS A 190 -3.64 17.01 16.20
CA LYS A 190 -4.99 17.46 16.55
C LYS A 190 -5.29 17.07 17.99
N SER A 191 -4.87 17.91 18.94
CA SER A 191 -4.91 17.61 20.38
C SER A 191 -6.33 17.46 20.93
N ALA A 192 -7.31 18.15 20.33
CA ALA A 192 -8.72 18.03 20.70
C ALA A 192 -9.35 16.69 20.22
N GLU A 193 -8.74 16.05 19.24
CA GLU A 193 -9.30 14.89 18.54
C GLU A 193 -8.61 13.61 18.99
N ARG A 194 -9.04 13.14 20.15
CA ARG A 194 -8.60 11.86 20.71
C ARG A 194 -9.73 10.85 20.59
N TRP A 195 -9.41 9.64 20.15
CA TRP A 195 -10.32 8.54 19.98
C TRP A 195 -9.98 7.40 20.93
N VAL A 196 -10.95 6.53 21.17
CA VAL A 196 -10.70 5.21 21.74
C VAL A 196 -10.93 4.20 20.62
N VAL A 197 -9.94 3.36 20.40
CA VAL A 197 -10.01 2.25 19.43
C VAL A 197 -9.73 0.94 20.15
N GLY A 198 -10.32 -0.14 19.66
CA GLY A 198 -10.11 -1.44 20.29
C GLY A 198 -10.85 -2.57 19.64
N ASP A 199 -10.67 -3.76 20.21
CA ASP A 199 -11.39 -4.98 19.85
C ASP A 199 -12.04 -5.59 21.10
N ILE A 200 -13.33 -5.95 20.96
CA ILE A 200 -14.13 -6.52 22.04
C ILE A 200 -14.98 -7.67 21.51
N GLN A 201 -15.19 -8.69 22.33
CA GLN A 201 -16.15 -9.77 22.06
C GLN A 201 -17.58 -9.35 22.43
N ILE A 202 -18.56 -9.79 21.65
CA ILE A 202 -19.99 -9.65 21.93
C ILE A 202 -20.61 -11.04 21.85
N ASN A 203 -21.04 -11.56 23.00
CA ASN A 203 -21.64 -12.89 23.08
C ASN A 203 -23.07 -12.86 22.55
N ASN A 204 -23.41 -13.76 21.61
CA ASN A 204 -24.73 -13.84 21.00
C ASN A 204 -25.23 -12.46 20.51
N SER A 205 -24.44 -11.80 19.69
CA SER A 205 -24.71 -10.43 19.25
C SER A 205 -26.10 -10.28 18.62
N PRO A 206 -26.90 -9.28 19.06
CA PRO A 206 -28.17 -8.94 18.43
C PRO A 206 -27.99 -8.02 17.20
N LEU A 207 -26.75 -7.69 16.84
CA LEU A 207 -26.43 -6.77 15.76
C LEU A 207 -26.33 -7.48 14.40
N ASP A 208 -26.68 -6.77 13.33
CA ASP A 208 -26.48 -7.23 11.96
C ASP A 208 -24.97 -7.43 11.68
N GLN A 209 -24.55 -8.70 11.50
CA GLN A 209 -23.15 -9.05 11.27
C GLN A 209 -22.61 -8.56 9.91
N SER A 210 -23.48 -8.08 9.04
CA SER A 210 -23.13 -7.55 7.72
C SER A 210 -22.99 -6.02 7.70
N ALA A 211 -23.03 -5.35 8.85
CA ALA A 211 -23.06 -3.90 8.92
C ALA A 211 -22.09 -3.33 9.98
N TRP A 212 -21.66 -2.12 9.77
CA TRP A 212 -20.95 -1.30 10.74
C TRP A 212 -21.95 -0.40 11.47
N HIS A 213 -22.09 -0.55 12.77
CA HIS A 213 -23.07 0.12 13.61
C HIS A 213 -22.48 1.38 14.25
N VAL A 214 -23.21 2.50 14.18
CA VAL A 214 -22.80 3.79 14.74
C VAL A 214 -23.92 4.39 15.55
N TRP A 215 -23.62 4.82 16.77
CA TRP A 215 -24.52 5.52 17.69
C TRP A 215 -23.96 6.86 18.10
N GLY A 216 -24.84 7.80 18.35
CA GLY A 216 -24.49 9.15 18.81
C GLY A 216 -24.19 10.11 17.69
N ASP A 217 -23.57 11.23 18.04
CA ASP A 217 -23.23 12.31 17.13
C ASP A 217 -21.72 12.61 17.21
N ALA A 218 -21.06 12.67 16.07
CA ALA A 218 -19.63 12.90 15.98
C ALA A 218 -19.21 14.29 16.54
N SER A 219 -20.12 15.28 16.53
CA SER A 219 -19.87 16.62 17.09
C SER A 219 -19.88 16.65 18.64
N SER A 220 -20.44 15.63 19.28
CA SER A 220 -20.48 15.51 20.75
C SER A 220 -19.82 14.22 21.24
N ARG A 221 -20.43 13.08 20.99
CA ARG A 221 -19.93 11.73 21.31
C ARG A 221 -20.51 10.69 20.40
N THR A 222 -19.66 9.85 19.84
CA THR A 222 -20.06 8.74 18.98
C THR A 222 -19.31 7.47 19.38
N VAL A 223 -19.98 6.35 19.20
CA VAL A 223 -19.36 5.02 19.34
C VAL A 223 -19.80 4.14 18.19
N SER A 224 -18.90 3.33 17.70
CA SER A 224 -19.20 2.38 16.63
C SER A 224 -18.68 0.98 16.93
N LEU A 225 -19.39 0.00 16.38
CA LEU A 225 -19.04 -1.42 16.44
C LEU A 225 -19.06 -1.99 15.01
N ARG A 226 -17.94 -2.49 14.55
CA ARG A 226 -17.85 -3.18 13.28
C ARG A 226 -17.52 -4.66 13.53
N PRO A 227 -18.35 -5.60 13.06
CA PRO A 227 -18.06 -7.01 13.17
C PRO A 227 -16.72 -7.38 12.52
N TYR A 228 -16.05 -8.40 13.03
CA TYR A 228 -14.97 -9.07 12.34
C TYR A 228 -15.53 -9.84 11.12
N LEU A 229 -14.64 -10.13 10.16
CA LEU A 229 -15.03 -10.52 8.81
C LEU A 229 -15.28 -12.01 8.63
N LYS A 230 -14.91 -12.84 9.63
CA LYS A 230 -15.12 -14.29 9.56
C LYS A 230 -16.48 -14.64 10.09
N PRO A 231 -17.31 -15.40 9.36
CA PRO A 231 -18.57 -15.91 9.87
C PRO A 231 -18.36 -16.67 11.19
N GLY A 232 -19.15 -16.33 12.20
CA GLY A 232 -19.05 -16.92 13.53
C GLY A 232 -17.98 -16.32 14.46
N ASP A 233 -17.24 -15.30 14.00
CA ASP A 233 -16.37 -14.50 14.87
C ASP A 233 -17.22 -13.56 15.72
N ASP A 234 -17.02 -13.60 17.03
CA ASP A 234 -17.77 -12.80 18.01
C ASP A 234 -17.07 -11.46 18.34
N ARG A 235 -15.96 -11.17 17.66
CA ARG A 235 -15.18 -9.95 17.86
C ARG A 235 -15.72 -8.78 17.06
N TYR A 236 -15.61 -7.60 17.67
CA TYR A 236 -15.98 -6.32 17.07
C TYR A 236 -14.87 -5.31 17.22
N TYR A 237 -14.57 -4.60 16.14
CA TYR A 237 -13.72 -3.43 16.17
C TYR A 237 -14.50 -2.22 16.68
N VAL A 238 -13.92 -1.51 17.63
CA VAL A 238 -14.49 -0.35 18.30
C VAL A 238 -13.81 0.92 17.82
N ILE A 239 -14.59 1.94 17.48
CA ILE A 239 -14.13 3.32 17.39
C ILE A 239 -15.09 4.18 18.21
N ALA A 240 -14.54 4.99 19.11
CA ALA A 240 -15.31 5.98 19.83
C ALA A 240 -14.59 7.33 19.81
N ALA A 241 -15.34 8.40 19.57
CA ALA A 241 -14.83 9.74 19.36
C ALA A 241 -15.81 10.81 19.87
N GLY A 242 -15.37 12.05 19.88
CA GLY A 242 -16.16 13.24 20.21
C GLY A 242 -15.66 13.95 21.45
N PRO A 243 -15.88 15.27 21.57
CA PRO A 243 -15.37 16.09 22.67
C PRO A 243 -15.94 15.70 24.04
N ASP A 244 -17.21 15.26 24.09
CA ASP A 244 -17.91 14.95 25.34
C ASP A 244 -17.74 13.49 25.80
N LEU A 245 -16.93 12.68 25.07
CA LEU A 245 -16.65 11.30 25.43
C LEU A 245 -15.66 11.23 26.60
N ASN A 246 -15.99 10.47 27.64
CA ASN A 246 -15.04 10.17 28.72
C ASN A 246 -14.07 9.05 28.28
N ARG A 247 -13.02 9.44 27.58
CA ARG A 247 -12.04 8.54 26.96
C ARG A 247 -11.23 7.76 27.98
N GLU A 248 -10.87 8.39 29.11
CA GLU A 248 -10.12 7.75 30.17
C GLU A 248 -10.93 6.61 30.77
N ARG A 249 -12.21 6.89 31.07
CA ARG A 249 -13.13 5.88 31.60
C ARG A 249 -13.35 4.77 30.56
N MET A 250 -13.59 5.11 29.30
CA MET A 250 -13.82 4.14 28.25
C MET A 250 -12.62 3.22 28.00
N ALA A 251 -11.41 3.77 28.05
CA ALA A 251 -10.17 3.00 27.86
C ALA A 251 -9.66 2.30 29.13
N SER A 252 -10.33 2.47 30.28
CA SER A 252 -9.87 1.91 31.56
C SER A 252 -10.10 0.39 31.68
N GLY A 253 -10.79 -0.21 30.73
CA GLY A 253 -11.11 -1.65 30.70
C GLY A 253 -12.58 -1.91 30.40
N ARG A 254 -12.99 -3.18 30.57
CA ARG A 254 -14.30 -3.68 30.18
C ARG A 254 -15.47 -2.91 30.79
N GLU A 255 -15.47 -2.72 32.10
CA GLU A 255 -16.57 -2.04 32.81
C GLU A 255 -16.69 -0.58 32.37
N GLY A 256 -15.56 0.12 32.27
CA GLY A 256 -15.52 1.52 31.82
C GLY A 256 -15.99 1.67 30.39
N PHE A 257 -15.61 0.74 29.51
CA PHE A 257 -16.09 0.68 28.14
C PHE A 257 -17.62 0.49 28.09
N ILE A 258 -18.16 -0.48 28.80
CA ILE A 258 -19.60 -0.79 28.80
C ILE A 258 -20.40 0.40 29.32
N GLU A 259 -19.95 1.05 30.39
CA GLU A 259 -20.60 2.23 30.95
C GLU A 259 -20.72 3.36 29.93
N GLU A 260 -19.60 3.75 29.32
CA GLU A 260 -19.57 4.84 28.34
C GLU A 260 -20.30 4.45 27.03
N PHE A 261 -20.18 3.21 26.58
CA PHE A 261 -20.90 2.71 25.42
C PHE A 261 -22.42 2.84 25.60
N ARG A 262 -22.95 2.41 26.76
CA ARG A 262 -24.38 2.46 27.07
C ARG A 262 -24.90 3.89 27.21
N LYS A 263 -24.08 4.81 27.70
CA LYS A 263 -24.44 6.25 27.76
C LYS A 263 -24.68 6.83 26.36
N VAL A 264 -23.87 6.42 25.39
CA VAL A 264 -23.96 6.89 24.00
C VAL A 264 -25.04 6.14 23.23
N SER A 265 -24.98 4.81 23.25
CA SER A 265 -25.80 3.95 22.39
C SER A 265 -27.20 3.67 22.92
N LYS A 266 -27.46 3.83 24.23
CA LYS A 266 -28.67 3.38 24.94
C LYS A 266 -28.93 1.86 24.86
N ARG A 267 -28.01 1.07 24.28
CA ARG A 267 -28.12 -0.39 24.11
C ARG A 267 -27.69 -1.13 25.36
N ASN A 268 -28.68 -1.63 26.12
CA ASN A 268 -28.43 -2.43 27.32
C ASN A 268 -28.50 -3.95 27.06
N ASP A 269 -28.99 -4.31 25.90
CA ASP A 269 -29.18 -5.69 25.42
C ASP A 269 -27.91 -6.32 24.86
N ILE A 270 -26.86 -5.53 24.57
CA ILE A 270 -25.59 -6.03 24.05
C ILE A 270 -24.78 -6.64 25.20
N ASN A 271 -24.47 -7.92 25.07
CA ASN A 271 -23.68 -8.67 26.06
C ASN A 271 -22.19 -8.70 25.68
N PHE A 272 -21.42 -7.73 26.21
CA PHE A 272 -19.99 -7.66 25.97
C PHE A 272 -19.22 -8.75 26.70
N GLY A 273 -18.37 -9.49 25.98
CA GLY A 273 -17.45 -10.47 26.48
C GLY A 273 -16.09 -9.88 26.89
N LYS A 274 -15.02 -10.51 26.43
CA LYS A 274 -13.64 -10.12 26.71
C LYS A 274 -13.25 -8.87 25.91
N VAL A 275 -12.60 -7.91 26.57
CA VAL A 275 -11.84 -6.86 25.89
C VAL A 275 -10.51 -7.45 25.46
N ILE A 276 -10.22 -7.40 24.16
CA ILE A 276 -8.96 -7.89 23.60
C ILE A 276 -7.90 -6.82 23.76
N PHE A 277 -8.21 -5.60 23.31
CA PHE A 277 -7.45 -4.39 23.63
C PHE A 277 -8.35 -3.16 23.55
N LEU A 278 -7.97 -2.10 24.29
CA LEU A 278 -8.51 -0.75 24.16
C LEU A 278 -7.33 0.21 24.26
N SER A 279 -7.29 1.19 23.39
CA SER A 279 -6.22 2.18 23.35
C SER A 279 -6.76 3.57 23.02
N GLN A 280 -6.21 4.58 23.69
CA GLN A 280 -6.42 5.96 23.26
C GLN A 280 -5.54 6.24 22.04
N PHE A 281 -6.13 6.77 21.01
CA PHE A 281 -5.48 7.15 19.77
C PHE A 281 -5.58 8.66 19.56
N GLN A 282 -4.46 9.31 19.28
CA GLN A 282 -4.41 10.72 18.95
C GLN A 282 -4.17 10.91 17.47
N VAL A 283 -5.05 11.70 16.83
CA VAL A 283 -4.93 12.00 15.42
C VAL A 283 -3.71 12.89 15.18
N ASN A 284 -2.78 12.40 14.38
CA ASN A 284 -1.61 13.13 13.92
C ASN A 284 -1.63 13.18 12.39
N VAL A 285 -1.30 14.34 11.83
CA VAL A 285 -1.13 14.54 10.39
C VAL A 285 0.26 15.13 10.19
N ARG A 286 1.22 14.30 9.81
CA ARG A 286 2.63 14.69 9.71
C ARG A 286 3.33 13.92 8.60
N MET A 287 4.33 14.53 7.98
CA MET A 287 5.23 13.86 7.06
C MET A 287 6.68 14.37 7.19
N VAL A 288 7.60 13.56 6.73
CA VAL A 288 9.02 13.93 6.64
C VAL A 288 9.25 14.90 5.47
N ASN A 289 10.34 15.65 5.56
CA ASN A 289 10.83 16.47 4.44
C ASN A 289 11.68 15.69 3.43
N LYS A 290 12.13 14.49 3.80
CA LYS A 290 12.90 13.56 2.96
C LYS A 290 12.62 12.12 3.39
N PHE A 291 12.60 11.20 2.44
CA PHE A 291 12.42 9.77 2.73
C PHE A 291 13.73 9.02 3.03
N GLY A 292 14.86 9.69 2.96
CA GLY A 292 16.15 9.07 3.29
C GLY A 292 17.32 10.03 3.16
N VAL A 293 18.46 9.61 3.72
CA VAL A 293 19.75 10.28 3.63
C VAL A 293 20.85 9.20 3.59
N GLY A 294 21.71 9.26 2.57
CA GLY A 294 22.80 8.29 2.41
C GLY A 294 22.27 6.86 2.25
N ARG A 295 22.64 5.98 3.19
CA ARG A 295 22.25 4.57 3.19
C ARG A 295 21.04 4.24 4.07
N VAL A 296 20.34 5.26 4.58
CA VAL A 296 19.25 5.09 5.52
C VAL A 296 17.97 5.72 4.98
N PHE A 297 16.89 4.95 4.89
CA PHE A 297 15.58 5.35 4.37
C PHE A 297 14.47 5.10 5.38
N VAL A 298 13.31 5.74 5.18
CA VAL A 298 12.08 5.52 5.96
C VAL A 298 10.89 5.27 5.02
N ALA A 299 9.92 4.46 5.48
CA ALA A 299 8.70 4.15 4.75
C ALA A 299 7.50 3.99 5.71
N GLY A 300 6.29 4.18 5.21
CA GLY A 300 5.05 4.08 5.96
C GLY A 300 5.00 5.06 7.13
N ASP A 301 4.45 4.66 8.27
CA ASP A 301 4.26 5.52 9.44
C ASP A 301 5.57 6.12 10.00
N ALA A 302 6.73 5.54 9.67
CA ALA A 302 8.02 6.14 10.00
C ALA A 302 8.26 7.44 9.21
N ALA A 303 7.70 7.55 8.00
CA ALA A 303 7.80 8.71 7.13
C ALA A 303 6.59 9.65 7.21
N HIS A 304 5.39 9.12 7.39
CA HIS A 304 4.15 9.91 7.41
C HIS A 304 3.07 9.25 8.26
N VAL A 305 2.30 10.06 8.94
CA VAL A 305 1.10 9.66 9.69
C VAL A 305 -0.06 10.55 9.30
N HIS A 306 -1.25 10.00 9.26
CA HIS A 306 -2.46 10.71 8.84
C HIS A 306 -3.65 10.33 9.72
N SER A 307 -4.79 11.01 9.49
CA SER A 307 -6.04 10.64 10.15
C SER A 307 -6.48 9.24 9.72
N PRO A 308 -7.16 8.46 10.56
CA PRO A 308 -7.62 7.12 10.20
C PRO A 308 -8.72 7.12 9.13
N THR A 309 -9.26 8.31 8.79
CA THR A 309 -10.29 8.49 7.78
C THR A 309 -9.77 8.08 6.39
N GLY A 310 -10.53 7.24 5.70
CA GLY A 310 -10.19 6.77 4.36
C GLY A 310 -9.28 5.54 4.30
N GLY A 311 -8.74 5.06 5.43
CA GLY A 311 -7.98 3.81 5.48
C GLY A 311 -6.69 3.82 4.66
N GLN A 312 -5.99 4.97 4.55
CA GLN A 312 -4.85 5.13 3.64
C GLN A 312 -3.50 4.63 4.20
N GLY A 313 -3.34 4.42 5.53
CA GLY A 313 -2.04 4.16 6.16
C GLY A 313 -1.32 2.93 5.63
N ILE A 314 -1.93 1.76 5.73
CA ILE A 314 -1.36 0.51 5.20
C ILE A 314 -1.07 0.66 3.71
N ASN A 315 -2.02 1.22 2.97
CA ASN A 315 -1.98 1.32 1.51
C ASN A 315 -0.84 2.22 1.01
N THR A 316 -0.69 3.40 1.59
CA THR A 316 0.39 4.34 1.24
C THR A 316 1.75 3.77 1.62
N GLY A 317 1.87 3.14 2.80
CA GLY A 317 3.11 2.50 3.23
C GLY A 317 3.52 1.29 2.38
N VAL A 318 2.56 0.53 1.85
CA VAL A 318 2.82 -0.54 0.87
C VAL A 318 3.34 0.04 -0.44
N LEU A 319 2.76 1.15 -0.92
CA LEU A 319 3.25 1.81 -2.14
C LEU A 319 4.65 2.42 -1.95
N ASP A 320 4.98 2.96 -0.74
CA ASP A 320 6.35 3.39 -0.43
C ASP A 320 7.33 2.24 -0.57
N SER A 321 7.02 1.11 0.06
CA SER A 321 7.85 -0.09 0.06
C SER A 321 8.04 -0.67 -1.33
N ASN A 322 6.97 -0.72 -2.13
CA ASN A 322 7.00 -1.20 -3.51
C ASN A 322 7.85 -0.29 -4.42
N ASN A 323 7.75 1.03 -4.24
CA ASN A 323 8.53 2.00 -4.99
C ASN A 323 10.03 1.95 -4.65
N LEU A 324 10.37 1.80 -3.36
CA LEU A 324 11.77 1.75 -2.90
C LEU A 324 12.46 0.42 -3.28
N ALA A 325 11.75 -0.70 -3.16
CA ALA A 325 12.36 -2.03 -3.15
C ALA A 325 13.17 -2.35 -4.41
N TRP A 326 12.62 -2.14 -5.61
CA TRP A 326 13.30 -2.47 -6.85
C TRP A 326 14.50 -1.54 -7.12
N LYS A 327 14.37 -0.26 -6.76
CA LYS A 327 15.44 0.73 -6.88
C LYS A 327 16.62 0.36 -5.97
N LEU A 328 16.30 0.07 -4.71
CA LEU A 328 17.29 -0.34 -3.72
C LEU A 328 17.97 -1.65 -4.13
N ALA A 329 17.22 -2.62 -4.66
CA ALA A 329 17.77 -3.89 -5.12
C ALA A 329 18.76 -3.72 -6.28
N LEU A 330 18.46 -2.86 -7.24
CA LEU A 330 19.38 -2.59 -8.36
C LEU A 330 20.65 -1.89 -7.88
N VAL A 331 20.53 -0.87 -7.03
CA VAL A 331 21.69 -0.15 -6.48
C VAL A 331 22.52 -1.05 -5.57
N HIS A 332 21.87 -1.85 -4.72
CA HIS A 332 22.55 -2.80 -3.85
C HIS A 332 23.38 -3.84 -4.63
N LYS A 333 22.87 -4.30 -5.76
CA LYS A 333 23.57 -5.24 -6.66
C LYS A 333 24.58 -4.58 -7.60
N HIS A 334 24.82 -3.29 -7.47
CA HIS A 334 25.68 -2.53 -8.37
C HIS A 334 25.25 -2.59 -9.84
N LEU A 335 23.95 -2.67 -10.09
CA LEU A 335 23.34 -2.68 -11.43
C LEU A 335 22.78 -1.31 -11.82
N ALA A 336 22.68 -0.40 -10.85
CA ALA A 336 22.14 0.95 -11.01
C ALA A 336 23.02 1.98 -10.28
N PRO A 337 23.06 3.23 -10.77
CA PRO A 337 23.73 4.31 -10.06
C PRO A 337 23.00 4.67 -8.77
N PRO A 338 23.70 5.10 -7.69
CA PRO A 338 23.08 5.52 -6.43
C PRO A 338 22.01 6.62 -6.58
N SER A 339 22.12 7.47 -7.60
CA SER A 339 21.14 8.51 -7.93
C SER A 339 19.74 7.97 -8.22
N LEU A 340 19.59 6.70 -8.58
CA LEU A 340 18.28 6.06 -8.72
C LEU A 340 17.47 6.13 -7.43
N LEU A 341 18.12 6.07 -6.25
CA LEU A 341 17.45 6.16 -4.96
C LEU A 341 16.89 7.56 -4.64
N GLU A 342 17.42 8.62 -5.26
CA GLU A 342 16.89 9.97 -5.11
C GLU A 342 15.45 10.08 -5.67
N THR A 343 15.15 9.25 -6.67
CA THR A 343 13.80 9.20 -7.27
C THR A 343 12.74 8.66 -6.32
N TYR A 344 13.11 7.92 -5.26
CA TYR A 344 12.17 7.52 -4.21
C TYR A 344 11.58 8.75 -3.52
N ASN A 345 12.42 9.71 -3.19
CA ASN A 345 12.00 10.98 -2.61
C ASN A 345 11.17 11.82 -3.59
N ALA A 346 11.66 11.96 -4.84
CA ALA A 346 11.00 12.76 -5.87
C ALA A 346 9.58 12.25 -6.20
N GLU A 347 9.37 10.94 -6.17
CA GLU A 347 8.09 10.31 -6.48
C GLU A 347 7.14 10.26 -5.27
N ARG A 348 7.66 9.98 -4.05
CA ARG A 348 6.77 9.72 -2.91
C ARG A 348 6.37 10.97 -2.14
N LEU A 349 7.21 12.00 -2.05
CA LEU A 349 6.86 13.24 -1.33
C LEU A 349 5.58 13.90 -1.87
N PRO A 350 5.43 14.15 -3.18
CA PRO A 350 4.22 14.78 -3.71
C PRO A 350 2.96 13.94 -3.48
N VAL A 351 3.06 12.62 -3.68
CA VAL A 351 1.93 11.69 -3.49
C VAL A 351 1.48 11.66 -2.03
N VAL A 352 2.43 11.63 -1.09
CA VAL A 352 2.10 11.61 0.34
C VAL A 352 1.51 12.95 0.79
N ALA A 353 2.03 14.08 0.28
CA ALA A 353 1.47 15.39 0.56
C ALA A 353 -0.01 15.49 0.11
N ALA A 354 -0.30 15.10 -1.13
CA ALA A 354 -1.67 15.09 -1.67
C ALA A 354 -2.60 14.11 -0.92
N MET A 355 -2.09 12.96 -0.49
CA MET A 355 -2.83 12.01 0.35
C MET A 355 -3.19 12.62 1.70
N LEU A 356 -2.26 13.34 2.35
CA LEU A 356 -2.52 14.03 3.62
C LEU A 356 -3.59 15.10 3.49
N GLU A 357 -3.59 15.88 2.42
CA GLU A 357 -4.63 16.87 2.10
C GLU A 357 -5.98 16.20 1.93
N CYS A 358 -6.06 15.16 1.10
CA CYS A 358 -7.29 14.42 0.82
C CYS A 358 -7.87 13.78 2.10
N THR A 359 -7.05 13.16 2.93
CA THR A 359 -7.52 12.52 4.17
C THR A 359 -7.90 13.53 5.24
N THR A 360 -7.26 14.71 5.28
CA THR A 360 -7.61 15.81 6.19
C THR A 360 -8.93 16.44 5.79
N GLU A 361 -9.17 16.66 4.50
CA GLU A 361 -10.45 17.15 4.00
C GLU A 361 -11.59 16.18 4.34
N LEU A 362 -11.38 14.89 4.11
CA LEU A 362 -12.35 13.85 4.44
C LEU A 362 -12.62 13.79 5.95
N PHE A 363 -11.58 13.90 6.77
CA PHE A 363 -11.70 13.96 8.22
C PHE A 363 -12.58 15.13 8.66
N ASN A 364 -12.33 16.33 8.14
CA ASN A 364 -13.10 17.51 8.46
C ASN A 364 -14.58 17.35 8.02
N LYS A 365 -14.83 16.77 6.84
CA LYS A 365 -16.20 16.46 6.39
C LYS A 365 -16.92 15.45 7.30
N THR A 366 -16.20 14.49 7.86
CA THR A 366 -16.78 13.43 8.69
C THR A 366 -17.11 13.91 10.11
N PHE A 367 -16.24 14.74 10.72
CA PHE A 367 -16.28 15.00 12.17
C PHE A 367 -16.50 16.46 12.56
N THR A 368 -16.36 17.42 11.63
CA THR A 368 -16.48 18.86 11.98
C THR A 368 -17.67 19.57 11.32
N ARG A 369 -18.32 18.95 10.33
CA ARG A 369 -19.52 19.51 9.68
C ARG A 369 -20.80 18.96 10.28
N THR A 370 -21.77 19.87 10.46
CA THR A 370 -23.10 19.60 11.02
C THR A 370 -24.16 19.40 9.94
N ASP A 371 -23.79 19.09 8.69
CA ASP A 371 -24.76 18.86 7.62
C ASP A 371 -25.41 17.47 7.77
N ASP A 372 -26.73 17.44 7.68
CA ASP A 372 -27.58 16.25 7.84
C ASP A 372 -27.36 15.15 6.77
N ASN A 373 -26.50 15.39 5.80
CA ASN A 373 -26.35 14.50 4.64
C ASN A 373 -25.39 13.31 4.87
N HIS A 374 -24.71 13.20 6.02
CA HIS A 374 -23.76 12.11 6.37
C HIS A 374 -22.70 11.77 5.31
N THR A 375 -22.50 12.65 4.31
CA THR A 375 -21.62 12.44 3.15
C THR A 375 -20.16 12.27 3.53
N GLY A 376 -19.75 12.79 4.70
CA GLY A 376 -18.41 12.63 5.24
C GLY A 376 -18.01 11.18 5.55
N TRP A 377 -18.97 10.26 5.68
CA TRP A 377 -18.71 8.84 5.85
C TRP A 377 -18.48 8.08 4.55
N PHE A 378 -18.87 8.67 3.42
CA PHE A 378 -18.69 8.06 2.11
C PHE A 378 -17.23 8.17 1.62
N ARG A 379 -16.69 7.05 1.17
CA ARG A 379 -15.32 6.92 0.66
C ARG A 379 -15.31 6.96 -0.85
N GLY A 380 -14.97 8.12 -1.40
CA GLY A 380 -14.95 8.35 -2.84
C GLY A 380 -13.91 7.51 -3.60
N TYR A 381 -14.07 7.48 -4.91
CA TYR A 381 -13.22 6.70 -5.84
C TYR A 381 -11.72 6.99 -5.71
N ILE A 382 -11.35 8.22 -5.44
CA ILE A 382 -9.95 8.67 -5.32
C ILE A 382 -9.15 7.86 -4.27
N LEU A 383 -9.82 7.41 -3.19
CA LEU A 383 -9.18 6.63 -2.14
C LEU A 383 -8.76 5.22 -2.59
N ARG A 384 -9.19 4.76 -3.77
CA ARG A 384 -8.76 3.50 -4.37
C ARG A 384 -7.33 3.53 -4.88
N GLN A 385 -6.72 4.73 -4.93
CA GLN A 385 -5.33 5.02 -5.30
C GLN A 385 -4.97 4.71 -6.76
N PHE A 386 -5.95 4.52 -7.65
CA PHE A 386 -5.68 4.35 -9.08
C PHE A 386 -5.10 5.62 -9.74
N GLY A 387 -5.37 6.79 -9.17
CA GLY A 387 -4.87 8.07 -9.66
C GLY A 387 -3.48 8.46 -9.12
N VAL A 388 -2.82 7.58 -8.35
CA VAL A 388 -1.43 7.82 -7.94
C VAL A 388 -0.52 7.75 -9.14
N THR A 389 0.24 8.82 -9.37
CA THR A 389 1.13 8.94 -10.53
C THR A 389 2.50 9.50 -10.14
N TYR A 390 3.48 9.21 -10.98
CA TYR A 390 4.86 9.71 -10.91
C TYR A 390 5.23 10.48 -12.18
N ARG A 391 4.25 11.09 -12.86
CA ARG A 391 4.50 11.99 -13.99
C ARG A 391 5.47 13.09 -13.52
N GLY A 392 6.44 13.46 -14.35
CA GLY A 392 7.50 14.38 -13.97
C GLY A 392 8.64 13.77 -13.15
N SER A 393 8.61 12.45 -12.85
CA SER A 393 9.79 11.76 -12.30
C SER A 393 10.94 11.76 -13.31
N PRO A 394 12.21 11.95 -12.86
CA PRO A 394 13.37 11.96 -13.77
C PRO A 394 13.64 10.61 -14.44
N ILE A 395 12.98 9.54 -14.01
CA ILE A 395 13.04 8.19 -14.62
C ILE A 395 11.74 7.82 -15.33
N VAL A 396 10.96 8.80 -15.75
CA VAL A 396 9.77 8.62 -16.59
C VAL A 396 9.98 9.34 -17.93
N VAL A 397 9.70 8.65 -19.02
CA VAL A 397 9.82 9.18 -20.39
C VAL A 397 8.50 8.97 -21.13
N ASP A 398 7.86 10.05 -21.58
CA ASP A 398 6.65 9.96 -22.42
C ASP A 398 6.83 10.76 -23.69
N GLU A 399 7.16 10.11 -24.80
CA GLU A 399 7.29 10.74 -26.12
C GLU A 399 5.93 11.00 -26.79
N THR A 400 4.86 10.39 -26.25
CA THR A 400 3.50 10.54 -26.81
C THR A 400 2.76 11.74 -26.20
N ASN A 401 3.22 12.20 -25.03
CA ASN A 401 2.67 13.35 -24.34
C ASN A 401 3.79 14.17 -23.64
N PRO A 402 4.56 14.95 -24.38
CA PRO A 402 5.71 15.70 -23.85
C PRO A 402 5.32 16.97 -23.07
N GLY A 403 4.09 17.09 -22.59
CA GLY A 403 3.59 18.32 -21.93
C GLY A 403 4.11 18.50 -20.50
N ASP A 404 4.38 19.77 -20.14
CA ASP A 404 4.79 20.22 -18.80
C ASP A 404 3.58 20.66 -17.93
N GLU A 405 2.43 20.04 -18.06
CA GLU A 405 1.27 20.42 -17.26
C GLU A 405 1.47 20.07 -15.79
N ALA A 406 1.03 20.97 -14.91
CA ALA A 406 1.02 20.70 -13.47
C ALA A 406 0.11 19.49 -13.18
N VAL A 407 0.69 18.42 -12.67
CA VAL A 407 0.01 17.14 -12.43
C VAL A 407 -0.39 17.03 -10.98
N ASP A 408 -1.67 16.70 -10.71
CA ASP A 408 -2.08 16.25 -9.38
C ASP A 408 -1.54 14.82 -9.16
N PRO A 409 -0.60 14.61 -8.22
CA PRO A 409 0.08 13.32 -8.06
C PRO A 409 -0.83 12.22 -7.51
N TYR A 410 -2.09 12.55 -7.18
CA TYR A 410 -3.05 11.61 -6.59
C TYR A 410 -4.33 11.43 -7.41
N ARG A 411 -4.53 12.23 -8.47
CA ARG A 411 -5.77 12.25 -9.28
C ARG A 411 -5.56 12.07 -10.78
N SER A 412 -4.40 11.59 -11.19
CA SER A 412 -4.09 11.41 -12.62
C SER A 412 -4.72 10.14 -13.21
N GLY A 413 -4.93 10.11 -14.52
CA GLY A 413 -5.40 8.92 -15.25
C GLY A 413 -6.78 8.40 -14.83
N LEU A 414 -7.57 9.16 -14.08
CA LEU A 414 -8.92 8.78 -13.64
C LEU A 414 -9.94 8.78 -14.79
N ASP A 415 -9.64 9.51 -15.86
CA ASP A 415 -10.41 9.60 -17.12
C ASP A 415 -10.18 8.40 -18.05
N GLY A 416 -9.28 7.46 -17.67
CA GLY A 416 -8.90 6.31 -18.47
C GLY A 416 -7.74 6.56 -19.43
N SER A 417 -7.20 7.80 -19.50
CA SER A 417 -5.97 8.06 -20.23
C SER A 417 -4.78 7.46 -19.47
N VAL A 418 -3.81 6.90 -20.18
CA VAL A 418 -2.59 6.33 -19.61
C VAL A 418 -1.38 7.04 -20.18
N GLN A 419 -0.57 7.58 -19.28
CA GLN A 419 0.68 8.29 -19.62
C GLN A 419 1.87 7.69 -18.87
N GLY A 420 3.07 8.11 -19.23
CA GLY A 420 4.26 7.81 -18.44
C GLY A 420 4.10 8.31 -17.00
N GLY A 421 4.41 7.47 -16.03
CA GLY A 421 4.24 7.74 -14.59
C GLY A 421 2.95 7.19 -13.99
N ASP A 422 1.97 6.81 -14.80
CA ASP A 422 0.71 6.26 -14.32
C ASP A 422 0.79 4.76 -13.99
N ARG A 423 -0.21 4.27 -13.28
CA ARG A 423 -0.45 2.85 -13.09
C ARG A 423 -0.58 2.15 -14.45
N ALA A 424 0.10 1.04 -14.65
CA ALA A 424 -0.08 0.19 -15.81
C ALA A 424 -1.45 -0.51 -15.76
N PRO A 425 -2.32 -0.39 -16.78
CA PRO A 425 -3.61 -1.09 -16.82
C PRO A 425 -3.46 -2.59 -17.01
N GLU A 426 -4.46 -3.35 -16.56
CA GLU A 426 -4.60 -4.77 -16.89
C GLU A 426 -5.19 -4.94 -18.31
N ALA A 427 -4.89 -6.07 -18.95
CA ALA A 427 -5.53 -6.53 -20.17
C ALA A 427 -5.67 -8.06 -20.13
N PRO A 428 -6.85 -8.57 -19.81
CA PRO A 428 -7.12 -10.01 -19.82
C PRO A 428 -7.35 -10.54 -21.24
N GLY A 429 -7.29 -11.85 -21.41
CA GLY A 429 -7.68 -12.52 -22.65
C GLY A 429 -6.62 -12.45 -23.75
N LEU A 430 -5.38 -12.11 -23.43
CA LEU A 430 -4.26 -12.21 -24.35
C LEU A 430 -3.96 -13.69 -24.67
N VAL A 431 -3.77 -14.02 -25.94
CA VAL A 431 -3.62 -15.41 -26.41
C VAL A 431 -2.17 -15.69 -26.81
N LYS A 432 -1.60 -16.72 -26.20
CA LYS A 432 -0.26 -17.25 -26.51
C LYS A 432 -0.25 -18.05 -27.82
N ALA A 433 0.95 -18.37 -28.33
CA ALA A 433 1.16 -19.20 -29.51
C ALA A 433 0.52 -20.59 -29.38
N ASP A 434 0.41 -21.15 -28.19
CA ASP A 434 -0.23 -22.45 -27.91
C ASP A 434 -1.75 -22.37 -27.70
N GLY A 435 -2.34 -21.18 -27.83
CA GLY A 435 -3.76 -20.91 -27.60
C GLY A 435 -4.14 -20.65 -26.14
N GLY A 436 -3.20 -20.72 -25.20
CA GLY A 436 -3.45 -20.43 -23.81
C GLY A 436 -3.77 -18.95 -23.57
N LYS A 437 -4.77 -18.64 -22.73
CA LYS A 437 -5.13 -17.27 -22.37
C LYS A 437 -4.40 -16.83 -21.11
N VAL A 438 -3.93 -15.57 -21.11
CA VAL A 438 -3.26 -14.93 -19.98
C VAL A 438 -3.76 -13.51 -19.81
N ALA A 439 -3.54 -12.94 -18.62
CA ALA A 439 -3.72 -11.53 -18.35
C ALA A 439 -2.36 -10.83 -18.34
N LEU A 440 -2.33 -9.55 -18.68
CA LEU A 440 -1.08 -8.80 -18.81
C LEU A 440 -0.32 -8.70 -17.47
N PHE A 441 -1.03 -8.57 -16.36
CA PHE A 441 -0.43 -8.56 -15.02
C PHE A 441 0.30 -9.85 -14.65
N ASP A 442 -0.02 -10.98 -15.29
CA ASP A 442 0.71 -12.25 -15.07
C ASP A 442 2.13 -12.19 -15.65
N SER A 443 2.40 -11.20 -16.50
CA SER A 443 3.70 -10.95 -17.12
C SER A 443 4.54 -9.92 -16.36
N PHE A 444 3.95 -9.18 -15.44
CA PHE A 444 4.66 -8.22 -14.61
C PHE A 444 5.28 -8.88 -13.37
N GLY A 445 6.30 -8.27 -12.81
CA GLY A 445 6.91 -8.80 -11.60
C GLY A 445 7.82 -7.80 -10.90
N PRO A 446 8.08 -7.99 -9.61
CA PRO A 446 8.80 -7.02 -8.77
C PRO A 446 10.30 -6.92 -9.08
N ALA A 447 10.85 -7.82 -9.93
CA ALA A 447 12.28 -7.92 -10.16
C ALA A 447 12.73 -7.56 -11.58
N HIS A 448 11.81 -7.20 -12.48
CA HIS A 448 12.16 -6.86 -13.87
C HIS A 448 11.24 -5.79 -14.44
N HIS A 449 11.76 -5.04 -15.40
CA HIS A 449 10.96 -4.20 -16.28
C HIS A 449 10.34 -5.06 -17.38
N THR A 450 9.08 -4.80 -17.74
CA THR A 450 8.41 -5.44 -18.85
C THR A 450 8.29 -4.44 -20.00
N VAL A 451 8.84 -4.79 -21.17
CA VAL A 451 8.78 -3.95 -22.38
C VAL A 451 7.68 -4.49 -23.28
N LEU A 452 6.55 -3.81 -23.31
CA LEU A 452 5.41 -4.13 -24.16
C LEU A 452 5.62 -3.48 -25.53
N VAL A 453 5.59 -4.28 -26.59
CA VAL A 453 5.74 -3.81 -27.98
C VAL A 453 4.42 -3.99 -28.70
N PHE A 454 3.64 -2.93 -28.78
CA PHE A 454 2.39 -2.89 -29.55
C PHE A 454 2.70 -2.66 -31.02
N SER A 455 2.74 -3.71 -31.81
CA SER A 455 3.03 -3.63 -33.25
C SER A 455 2.83 -4.98 -33.94
N ASP A 456 2.52 -4.98 -35.20
CA ASP A 456 2.65 -6.13 -36.09
C ASP A 456 3.75 -5.97 -37.15
N ASP A 457 4.52 -4.87 -37.09
CA ASP A 457 5.69 -4.66 -37.95
C ASP A 457 6.91 -5.42 -37.40
N LEU A 458 7.36 -6.42 -38.13
CA LEU A 458 8.54 -7.22 -37.77
C LEU A 458 9.83 -6.39 -37.66
N LYS A 459 9.93 -5.24 -38.35
CA LYS A 459 11.10 -4.34 -38.21
C LYS A 459 11.14 -3.70 -36.84
N VAL A 460 9.99 -3.31 -36.30
CA VAL A 460 9.87 -2.76 -34.93
C VAL A 460 10.24 -3.84 -33.93
N HIS A 461 9.76 -5.08 -34.10
CA HIS A 461 10.11 -6.20 -33.22
C HIS A 461 11.63 -6.42 -33.18
N VAL A 462 12.26 -6.52 -34.35
CA VAL A 462 13.72 -6.72 -34.46
C VAL A 462 14.48 -5.56 -33.84
N GLY A 463 14.10 -4.30 -34.10
CA GLY A 463 14.75 -3.13 -33.56
C GLY A 463 14.71 -3.07 -32.03
N VAL A 464 13.54 -3.38 -31.44
CA VAL A 464 13.39 -3.46 -29.98
C VAL A 464 14.21 -4.59 -29.39
N LEU A 465 14.08 -5.81 -29.95
CA LEU A 465 14.80 -6.98 -29.45
C LEU A 465 16.33 -6.81 -29.56
N ASP A 466 16.82 -6.21 -30.64
CA ASP A 466 18.26 -5.92 -30.81
C ASP A 466 18.74 -4.89 -29.77
N THR A 467 17.96 -3.85 -29.50
CA THR A 467 18.29 -2.86 -28.46
C THR A 467 18.34 -3.52 -27.09
N LEU A 468 17.42 -4.42 -26.79
CA LEU A 468 17.33 -5.09 -25.48
C LEU A 468 18.42 -6.15 -25.25
N LYS A 469 19.14 -6.62 -26.27
CA LYS A 469 20.28 -7.55 -26.11
C LYS A 469 21.40 -7.01 -25.20
N SER A 470 21.50 -5.67 -25.05
CA SER A 470 22.47 -5.04 -24.17
C SER A 470 22.09 -5.13 -22.69
N TYR A 471 20.88 -5.53 -22.35
CA TYR A 471 20.36 -5.65 -20.98
C TYR A 471 20.16 -7.12 -20.59
N SER A 472 20.32 -7.41 -19.31
CA SER A 472 20.07 -8.76 -18.79
C SER A 472 18.58 -9.14 -18.94
N SER A 473 18.31 -10.30 -19.51
CA SER A 473 16.94 -10.85 -19.62
C SER A 473 16.26 -11.11 -18.27
N ALA A 474 17.04 -11.18 -17.18
CA ALA A 474 16.50 -11.24 -15.83
C ALA A 474 15.95 -9.89 -15.34
N LEU A 475 16.42 -8.77 -15.92
CA LEU A 475 16.04 -7.41 -15.53
C LEU A 475 15.08 -6.73 -16.50
N VAL A 476 15.09 -7.14 -17.78
CA VAL A 476 14.25 -6.57 -18.83
C VAL A 476 13.65 -7.69 -19.69
N LYS A 477 12.33 -7.76 -19.75
CA LYS A 477 11.59 -8.78 -20.48
C LYS A 477 10.73 -8.15 -21.57
N PRO A 478 10.97 -8.42 -22.85
CA PRO A 478 10.09 -7.99 -23.94
C PRO A 478 8.86 -8.88 -24.05
N ILE A 479 7.73 -8.29 -24.39
CA ILE A 479 6.48 -8.95 -24.77
C ILE A 479 5.93 -8.21 -25.98
N ILE A 480 5.77 -8.91 -27.07
CA ILE A 480 5.17 -8.37 -28.30
C ILE A 480 3.66 -8.58 -28.22
N ILE A 481 2.90 -7.49 -28.36
CA ILE A 481 1.44 -7.50 -28.36
C ILE A 481 0.97 -7.29 -29.81
N LEU A 482 0.46 -8.36 -30.40
CA LEU A 482 -0.09 -8.32 -31.74
C LEU A 482 -1.55 -7.87 -31.72
N PRO A 483 -1.99 -7.00 -32.65
CA PRO A 483 -3.40 -6.69 -32.80
C PRO A 483 -4.20 -7.92 -33.22
N LYS A 484 -5.51 -7.90 -32.95
CA LYS A 484 -6.43 -9.01 -33.22
C LYS A 484 -6.32 -9.56 -34.67
N ASN A 485 -6.27 -8.66 -35.64
CA ASN A 485 -6.30 -8.96 -37.05
C ASN A 485 -4.90 -9.10 -37.70
N SER A 486 -3.84 -9.15 -36.92
CA SER A 486 -2.47 -9.27 -37.43
C SER A 486 -2.28 -10.58 -38.22
N ALA A 487 -1.65 -10.51 -39.38
CA ALA A 487 -1.22 -11.65 -40.15
C ALA A 487 0.01 -12.37 -39.57
N VAL A 488 0.71 -11.73 -38.64
CA VAL A 488 1.87 -12.30 -37.94
C VAL A 488 1.40 -13.41 -37.00
N LYS A 489 2.01 -14.58 -37.11
CA LYS A 489 1.76 -15.67 -36.15
C LYS A 489 2.46 -15.38 -34.84
N ALA A 490 1.75 -15.58 -33.74
CA ALA A 490 2.37 -15.47 -32.41
C ALA A 490 3.39 -16.59 -32.19
N GLU A 491 4.61 -16.24 -31.77
CA GLU A 491 5.71 -17.16 -31.48
C GLU A 491 6.40 -16.73 -30.19
N GLY A 492 6.90 -17.67 -29.39
CA GLY A 492 7.61 -17.39 -28.15
C GLY A 492 6.79 -16.53 -27.18
N ASP A 493 7.33 -15.37 -26.80
CA ASP A 493 6.70 -14.41 -25.86
C ASP A 493 5.74 -13.42 -26.56
N MET A 494 5.28 -13.71 -27.78
CA MET A 494 4.26 -12.93 -28.48
C MET A 494 2.87 -13.30 -27.98
N LEU A 495 2.06 -12.26 -27.73
CA LEU A 495 0.67 -12.39 -27.31
C LEU A 495 -0.24 -11.71 -28.33
N ARG A 496 -1.37 -12.31 -28.64
CA ARG A 496 -2.41 -11.69 -29.49
C ARG A 496 -3.50 -11.11 -28.63
N ASP A 497 -3.83 -9.84 -28.87
CA ASP A 497 -4.91 -9.13 -28.16
C ASP A 497 -6.26 -9.39 -28.86
N GLU A 498 -6.82 -10.61 -28.70
CA GLU A 498 -8.07 -10.98 -29.36
C GLU A 498 -9.29 -10.17 -28.92
N GLU A 499 -9.29 -9.69 -27.70
CA GLU A 499 -10.37 -8.88 -27.11
C GLU A 499 -10.17 -7.38 -27.37
N GLY A 500 -8.97 -6.94 -27.80
CA GLY A 500 -8.62 -5.56 -28.05
C GLY A 500 -8.39 -4.72 -26.76
N TYR A 501 -8.30 -5.38 -25.61
CA TYR A 501 -8.17 -4.66 -24.33
C TYR A 501 -6.81 -4.03 -24.13
N ALA A 502 -5.71 -4.70 -24.55
CA ALA A 502 -4.38 -4.16 -24.36
C ALA A 502 -4.18 -2.89 -25.21
N PHE A 503 -4.52 -2.93 -26.49
CA PHE A 503 -4.46 -1.75 -27.36
C PHE A 503 -5.33 -0.61 -26.84
N LYS A 504 -6.57 -0.91 -26.43
CA LYS A 504 -7.52 0.07 -25.89
C LYS A 504 -7.02 0.72 -24.59
N HIS A 505 -6.60 -0.10 -23.60
CA HIS A 505 -6.25 0.40 -22.28
C HIS A 505 -4.91 1.12 -22.24
N TYR A 506 -4.01 0.82 -23.18
CA TYR A 506 -2.75 1.56 -23.37
C TYR A 506 -2.87 2.70 -24.37
N ASN A 507 -4.08 3.02 -24.84
CA ASN A 507 -4.35 4.07 -25.83
C ASN A 507 -3.46 3.95 -27.07
N VAL A 508 -3.42 2.77 -27.67
CA VAL A 508 -2.66 2.46 -28.89
C VAL A 508 -3.63 2.17 -30.02
N GLU A 509 -3.50 2.85 -31.15
CA GLU A 509 -4.24 2.50 -32.35
C GLU A 509 -3.61 1.27 -33.00
N GLU A 510 -4.43 0.29 -33.47
CA GLU A 510 -3.93 -0.94 -34.10
C GLU A 510 -3.04 -0.72 -35.34
N SER A 511 -3.17 0.44 -35.98
CA SER A 511 -2.38 0.88 -37.13
C SER A 511 -1.03 1.50 -36.78
N THR A 512 -0.77 1.76 -35.50
CA THR A 512 0.44 2.43 -35.01
C THR A 512 1.30 1.45 -34.21
N SER A 513 2.58 1.80 -34.06
CA SER A 513 3.48 1.07 -33.18
C SER A 513 3.79 1.91 -31.94
N LEU A 514 3.79 1.29 -30.76
CA LEU A 514 4.17 1.92 -29.51
C LEU A 514 4.98 0.95 -28.66
N VAL A 515 6.02 1.45 -28.00
CA VAL A 515 6.77 0.71 -26.99
C VAL A 515 6.45 1.27 -25.61
N VAL A 516 5.96 0.43 -24.72
CA VAL A 516 5.64 0.83 -23.34
C VAL A 516 6.51 0.03 -22.39
N VAL A 517 7.19 0.72 -21.48
CA VAL A 517 7.96 0.06 -20.43
C VAL A 517 7.20 0.11 -19.13
N VAL A 518 6.88 -1.05 -18.56
CA VAL A 518 6.28 -1.17 -17.22
C VAL A 518 7.38 -1.50 -16.22
N ARG A 519 7.50 -0.68 -15.19
CA ARG A 519 8.47 -0.79 -14.09
C ARG A 519 8.10 -1.95 -13.16
N PRO A 520 9.06 -2.44 -12.34
CA PRO A 520 8.81 -3.50 -11.35
C PRO A 520 7.72 -3.17 -10.32
N ASP A 521 7.43 -1.89 -10.08
CA ASP A 521 6.36 -1.42 -9.19
C ASP A 521 4.98 -1.29 -9.87
N GLY A 522 4.86 -1.75 -11.13
CA GLY A 522 3.61 -1.72 -11.89
C GLY A 522 3.22 -0.33 -12.39
N VAL A 523 4.20 0.53 -12.63
CA VAL A 523 4.03 1.88 -13.17
C VAL A 523 4.56 1.93 -14.60
N VAL A 524 3.89 2.66 -15.47
CA VAL A 524 4.37 2.94 -16.83
C VAL A 524 5.60 3.86 -16.73
N GLY A 525 6.77 3.30 -16.91
CA GLY A 525 8.03 4.03 -16.87
C GLY A 525 8.32 4.80 -18.14
N ALA A 526 7.91 4.23 -19.29
CA ALA A 526 8.07 4.92 -20.56
C ALA A 526 6.95 4.60 -21.56
N ARG A 527 6.67 5.57 -22.46
CA ARG A 527 5.87 5.45 -23.67
C ARG A 527 6.70 6.03 -24.83
N LEU A 528 7.10 5.18 -25.76
CA LEU A 528 8.13 5.50 -26.75
C LEU A 528 7.62 5.20 -28.16
N ASN A 529 7.89 6.11 -29.08
CA ASN A 529 7.50 5.95 -30.49
C ASN A 529 8.39 4.93 -31.24
N ALA A 530 9.61 4.67 -30.74
CA ALA A 530 10.57 3.78 -31.38
C ALA A 530 11.55 3.15 -30.38
N ALA A 531 12.31 2.14 -30.84
CA ALA A 531 13.27 1.40 -30.03
C ALA A 531 14.42 2.27 -29.46
N GLU A 532 14.75 3.36 -30.12
CA GLU A 532 15.82 4.29 -29.69
C GLU A 532 15.52 4.94 -28.34
N GLY A 533 14.27 5.22 -28.04
CA GLY A 533 13.83 5.77 -26.77
C GLY A 533 14.13 4.86 -25.58
N LEU A 534 14.25 3.54 -25.79
CA LEU A 534 14.62 2.59 -24.73
C LEU A 534 16.00 2.91 -24.11
N LYS A 535 16.96 3.35 -24.91
CA LYS A 535 18.27 3.72 -24.38
C LYS A 535 18.19 4.94 -23.48
N LEU A 536 17.39 5.93 -23.90
CA LEU A 536 17.17 7.15 -23.10
C LEU A 536 16.49 6.80 -21.77
N TYR A 537 15.49 5.93 -21.80
CA TYR A 537 14.79 5.48 -20.61
C TYR A 537 15.68 4.70 -19.64
N PHE A 538 16.46 3.74 -20.14
CA PHE A 538 17.27 2.87 -19.28
C PHE A 538 18.59 3.51 -18.79
N GLN A 539 19.07 4.55 -19.45
CA GLN A 539 20.34 5.23 -19.09
C GLN A 539 20.42 5.69 -17.61
N PRO A 540 19.39 6.32 -17.00
CA PRO A 540 19.44 6.70 -15.59
C PRO A 540 19.17 5.52 -14.64
N ILE A 541 18.73 4.37 -15.15
CA ILE A 541 18.30 3.22 -14.34
C ILE A 541 19.40 2.16 -14.24
N PHE A 542 20.09 1.86 -15.33
CA PHE A 542 21.12 0.82 -15.39
C PHE A 542 22.52 1.40 -15.61
N LEU A 543 23.55 0.70 -15.04
CA LEU A 543 24.96 1.01 -15.27
C LEU A 543 25.44 0.41 -16.59
#